data_4c2664b21a459f02417e7913952b9fa0
#
_entry.id   4c2664b21a459f02417e7913952b9fa0
#
_cell.length_a   1.000
_cell.length_b   1.000
_cell.length_c   1.000
_cell.angle_alpha   90.00
_cell.angle_beta   90.00
_cell.angle_gamma   90.00
#
_symmetry.space_group_name_H-M   'P 1'
#
loop_
_entity.id
_entity.type
_entity.pdbx_description
1 polymer ?
#
loop_
_entity_poly.entity_id
_entity_poly.type
_entity_poly.pdbx_seq_one_letter_code
_entity_poly.pdbx_strand_id
1 'polypeptide(L)'
;MGAVVSGASGQVSNEALEEDGGLHRSLTNRHMQMIAIGGAIGTGLFVASGATVSTAGPGGALVAYAAIGLMVLLLLQSLGGLTAHMPVAGSFQTYATRFVSPSFGFAMGWNYWFNWAITVAAELVAAGIVMGYWLPGVPSWIWAALFLALLTTLNA
;
A
#
# COMPACT_ATOMS: atom_id res chain seq x y z
N MET A 1 50.38 -8.20 24.15
CA MET A 1 49.46 -9.26 23.67
C MET A 1 48.06 -8.74 23.77
N GLY A 2 47.61 -8.00 22.74
CA GLY A 2 46.36 -7.29 22.76
C GLY A 2 46.10 -6.60 21.44
N ALA A 3 45.72 -7.33 20.42
CA ALA A 3 45.15 -6.80 19.19
C ALA A 3 44.62 -7.98 18.36
N VAL A 4 43.38 -8.36 18.46
CA VAL A 4 42.58 -9.08 17.43
C VAL A 4 41.15 -9.29 17.98
N VAL A 5 40.39 -8.24 18.26
CA VAL A 5 38.92 -8.39 18.54
C VAL A 5 38.07 -7.33 17.81
N SER A 6 38.69 -6.43 17.02
CA SER A 6 37.93 -5.31 16.38
C SER A 6 37.40 -5.63 14.97
N GLY A 7 37.72 -6.79 14.40
CA GLY A 7 37.24 -7.12 13.02
C GLY A 7 35.99 -7.98 12.94
N ALA A 8 35.65 -8.71 13.97
CA ALA A 8 34.56 -9.69 13.92
C ALA A 8 33.16 -9.10 14.13
N SER A 9 33.06 -8.00 14.86
CA SER A 9 31.73 -7.36 15.12
C SER A 9 31.14 -6.61 13.91
N GLY A 10 32.02 -6.13 13.02
CA GLY A 10 31.58 -5.44 11.81
C GLY A 10 31.14 -6.40 10.68
N GLN A 11 31.77 -7.56 10.61
CA GLN A 11 31.42 -8.58 9.61
C GLN A 11 30.11 -9.30 9.95
N VAL A 12 29.92 -9.64 11.24
CA VAL A 12 28.68 -10.28 11.70
C VAL A 12 27.45 -9.37 11.48
N SER A 13 27.60 -8.05 11.61
CA SER A 13 26.50 -7.13 11.31
C SER A 13 26.20 -6.99 9.81
N ASN A 14 27.21 -7.12 8.94
CA ASN A 14 26.99 -7.08 7.49
C ASN A 14 26.39 -8.38 6.95
N GLU A 15 26.86 -9.54 7.44
CA GLU A 15 26.26 -10.83 7.08
C GLU A 15 24.82 -10.96 7.59
N ALA A 16 24.50 -10.45 8.79
CA ALA A 16 23.13 -10.40 9.30
C ALA A 16 22.22 -9.45 8.48
N LEU A 17 22.79 -8.41 7.85
CA LEU A 17 22.04 -7.52 6.96
C LEU A 17 21.81 -8.13 5.58
N GLU A 18 22.68 -9.00 5.10
CA GLU A 18 22.51 -9.76 3.86
C GLU A 18 21.49 -10.91 4.02
N GLU A 19 21.42 -11.54 5.20
CA GLU A 19 20.38 -12.52 5.53
C GLU A 19 18.97 -11.89 5.70
N ASP A 20 18.88 -10.59 6.04
CA ASP A 20 17.61 -9.85 6.25
C ASP A 20 16.97 -9.37 4.93
N GLY A 21 17.24 -10.02 3.80
CA GLY A 21 16.61 -9.77 2.51
C GLY A 21 16.90 -8.40 1.90
N GLY A 22 18.00 -7.76 2.28
CA GLY A 22 18.44 -6.47 1.72
C GLY A 22 17.56 -5.27 2.09
N LEU A 23 16.69 -5.39 3.11
CA LEU A 23 15.82 -4.32 3.55
C LEU A 23 16.56 -3.31 4.43
N HIS A 24 16.69 -2.08 3.97
CA HIS A 24 17.23 -0.97 4.74
C HIS A 24 16.15 -0.30 5.60
N ARG A 25 16.38 -0.16 6.91
CA ARG A 25 15.51 0.59 7.83
C ARG A 25 15.74 2.09 7.68
N SER A 26 15.23 2.69 6.60
CA SER A 26 15.36 4.13 6.34
C SER A 26 14.12 4.95 6.72
N LEU A 27 12.99 4.28 6.98
CA LEU A 27 11.72 4.95 7.30
C LEU A 27 11.60 5.23 8.79
N THR A 28 11.32 6.48 9.14
CA THR A 28 10.97 6.87 10.52
C THR A 28 9.48 6.60 10.79
N ASN A 29 9.09 6.51 12.08
CA ASN A 29 7.68 6.36 12.46
C ASN A 29 6.77 7.42 11.83
N ARG A 30 7.25 8.65 11.70
CA ARG A 30 6.50 9.74 11.07
C ARG A 30 6.26 9.47 9.58
N HIS A 31 7.28 8.98 8.86
CA HIS A 31 7.13 8.61 7.45
C HIS A 31 6.12 7.47 7.29
N MET A 32 6.20 6.45 8.12
CA MET A 32 5.25 5.33 8.09
C MET A 32 3.81 5.76 8.36
N GLN A 33 3.58 6.63 9.35
CA GLN A 33 2.25 7.16 9.65
C GLN A 33 1.70 8.00 8.49
N MET A 34 2.51 8.86 7.88
CA MET A 34 2.06 9.67 6.74
C MET A 34 1.73 8.82 5.52
N ILE A 35 2.52 7.79 5.22
CA ILE A 35 2.26 6.83 4.14
C ILE A 35 0.97 6.05 4.42
N ALA A 36 0.78 5.57 5.66
CA ALA A 36 -0.40 4.82 6.04
C ALA A 36 -1.68 5.66 5.97
N ILE A 37 -1.66 6.89 6.47
CA ILE A 37 -2.80 7.81 6.42
C ILE A 37 -3.07 8.21 4.96
N GLY A 38 -2.04 8.58 4.19
CA GLY A 38 -2.18 8.95 2.79
C GLY A 38 -2.72 7.82 1.92
N GLY A 39 -2.27 6.58 2.18
CA GLY A 39 -2.77 5.40 1.48
C GLY A 39 -4.19 4.97 1.89
N ALA A 40 -4.61 5.30 3.12
CA ALA A 40 -5.96 5.02 3.59
C ALA A 40 -6.99 6.05 3.09
N ILE A 41 -6.58 7.30 2.89
CA ILE A 41 -7.41 8.38 2.37
C ILE A 41 -7.31 8.39 0.84
N GLY A 42 -8.06 7.51 0.19
CA GLY A 42 -8.13 7.47 -1.27
C GLY A 42 -9.39 8.15 -1.81
N THR A 43 -9.56 8.11 -3.12
CA THR A 43 -10.77 8.57 -3.82
C THR A 43 -12.04 7.87 -3.33
N GLY A 44 -11.92 6.67 -2.78
CA GLY A 44 -13.02 5.95 -2.16
C GLY A 44 -13.73 6.76 -1.09
N LEU A 45 -12.98 7.50 -0.26
CA LEU A 45 -13.57 8.34 0.78
C LEU A 45 -14.31 9.57 0.20
N PHE A 46 -13.77 10.19 -0.83
CA PHE A 46 -14.31 11.45 -1.36
C PHE A 46 -15.35 11.25 -2.47
N VAL A 47 -15.19 10.24 -3.30
CA VAL A 47 -16.05 10.00 -4.47
C VAL A 47 -17.07 8.90 -4.21
N ALA A 48 -16.65 7.76 -3.66
CA ALA A 48 -17.54 6.60 -3.48
C ALA A 48 -18.40 6.66 -2.21
N SER A 49 -18.01 7.43 -1.18
CA SER A 49 -18.78 7.54 0.06
C SER A 49 -20.18 8.12 -0.15
N GLY A 50 -20.34 9.10 -1.07
CA GLY A 50 -21.62 9.65 -1.43
C GLY A 50 -22.58 8.60 -2.00
N ALA A 51 -22.09 7.75 -2.90
CA ALA A 51 -22.87 6.64 -3.46
C ALA A 51 -23.24 5.60 -2.39
N THR A 52 -22.33 5.30 -1.47
CA THR A 52 -22.57 4.37 -0.36
C THR A 52 -23.68 4.90 0.57
N VAL A 53 -23.61 6.17 0.94
CA VAL A 53 -24.61 6.80 1.80
C VAL A 53 -25.97 6.92 1.09
N SER A 54 -25.98 7.23 -0.21
CA SER A 54 -27.23 7.34 -0.97
C SER A 54 -27.94 5.99 -1.15
N THR A 55 -27.19 4.89 -1.24
CA THR A 55 -27.73 3.54 -1.46
C THR A 55 -28.14 2.86 -0.16
N ALA A 56 -27.30 2.91 0.88
CA ALA A 56 -27.48 2.20 2.14
C ALA A 56 -28.08 3.07 3.25
N GLY A 57 -28.21 4.37 3.03
CA GLY A 57 -28.53 5.35 4.05
C GLY A 57 -27.35 5.58 5.02
N PRO A 58 -27.39 6.65 5.84
CA PRO A 58 -26.28 6.98 6.74
C PRO A 58 -26.02 5.90 7.79
N GLY A 59 -27.05 5.27 8.34
CA GLY A 59 -26.91 4.17 9.29
C GLY A 59 -26.30 2.92 8.67
N GLY A 60 -26.75 2.53 7.47
CA GLY A 60 -26.20 1.39 6.74
C GLY A 60 -24.74 1.61 6.34
N ALA A 61 -24.40 2.81 5.91
CA ALA A 61 -23.01 3.17 5.60
C ALA A 61 -22.10 3.05 6.83
N LEU A 62 -22.52 3.54 8.00
CA LEU A 62 -21.74 3.42 9.24
C LEU A 62 -21.50 1.96 9.62
N VAL A 63 -22.53 1.12 9.57
CA VAL A 63 -22.41 -0.32 9.87
C VAL A 63 -21.45 -1.01 8.90
N ALA A 64 -21.58 -0.72 7.60
CA ALA A 64 -20.71 -1.29 6.58
C ALA A 64 -19.24 -0.88 6.78
N TYR A 65 -18.97 0.40 7.00
CA TYR A 65 -17.61 0.88 7.25
C TYR A 65 -17.04 0.32 8.56
N ALA A 66 -17.83 0.20 9.62
CA ALA A 66 -17.38 -0.39 10.88
C ALA A 66 -17.03 -1.87 10.73
N ALA A 67 -17.88 -2.64 10.04
CA ALA A 67 -17.63 -4.06 9.80
C ALA A 67 -16.39 -4.30 8.94
N ILE A 68 -16.23 -3.56 7.85
CA ILE A 68 -15.06 -3.65 6.98
C ILE A 68 -13.80 -3.17 7.72
N GLY A 69 -13.90 -2.08 8.46
CA GLY A 69 -12.78 -1.54 9.27
C GLY A 69 -12.29 -2.55 10.31
N LEU A 70 -13.19 -3.24 10.98
CA LEU A 70 -12.84 -4.31 11.92
C LEU A 70 -12.14 -5.47 11.21
N MET A 71 -12.66 -5.91 10.07
CA MET A 71 -12.05 -6.96 9.27
C MET A 71 -10.62 -6.58 8.83
N VAL A 72 -10.44 -5.37 8.31
CA VAL A 72 -9.13 -4.85 7.90
C VAL A 72 -8.17 -4.75 9.09
N LEU A 73 -8.65 -4.31 10.25
CA LEU A 73 -7.84 -4.24 11.48
C LEU A 73 -7.30 -5.62 11.85
N LEU A 74 -8.13 -6.67 11.83
CA LEU A 74 -7.72 -8.03 12.15
C LEU A 74 -6.72 -8.58 11.14
N LEU A 75 -6.91 -8.30 9.85
CA LEU A 75 -5.97 -8.66 8.79
C LEU A 75 -4.61 -7.98 8.97
N LEU A 76 -4.60 -6.69 9.26
CA LEU A 76 -3.36 -5.93 9.47
C LEU A 76 -2.62 -6.37 10.74
N GLN A 77 -3.33 -6.74 11.80
CA GLN A 77 -2.74 -7.32 13.01
C GLN A 77 -2.04 -8.66 12.70
N SER A 78 -2.69 -9.53 11.95
CA SER A 78 -2.10 -10.81 11.53
C SER A 78 -0.88 -10.62 10.64
N LEU A 79 -0.96 -9.70 9.67
CA LEU A 79 0.15 -9.38 8.79
C LEU A 79 1.31 -8.73 9.56
N GLY A 80 1.01 -7.82 10.48
CA GLY A 80 2.02 -7.19 11.34
C GLY A 80 2.79 -8.19 12.19
N GLY A 81 2.10 -9.21 12.73
CA GLY A 81 2.75 -10.32 13.43
C GLY A 81 3.70 -11.13 12.53
N LEU A 82 3.27 -11.42 11.30
CA LEU A 82 4.11 -12.15 10.33
C LEU A 82 5.34 -11.32 9.91
N THR A 83 5.15 -10.04 9.63
CA THR A 83 6.27 -9.16 9.21
C THR A 83 7.25 -8.89 10.33
N ALA A 84 6.81 -8.89 11.58
CA ALA A 84 7.71 -8.76 12.73
C ALA A 84 8.59 -10.00 12.93
N HIS A 85 8.05 -11.19 12.63
CA HIS A 85 8.78 -12.46 12.75
C HIS A 85 9.65 -12.78 11.54
N MET A 86 9.24 -12.36 10.36
CA MET A 86 9.90 -12.68 9.11
C MET A 86 9.82 -11.46 8.17
N PRO A 87 10.72 -10.48 8.34
CA PRO A 87 10.78 -9.31 7.47
C PRO A 87 11.36 -9.71 6.10
N VAL A 88 10.49 -9.88 5.10
CA VAL A 88 10.90 -10.24 3.74
C VAL A 88 10.29 -9.29 2.73
N ALA A 89 11.02 -9.05 1.64
CA ALA A 89 10.51 -8.33 0.49
C ALA A 89 9.35 -9.10 -0.15
N GLY A 90 8.31 -8.39 -0.61
CA GLY A 90 7.13 -9.02 -1.21
C GLY A 90 6.11 -9.61 -0.25
N SER A 91 6.29 -9.41 1.06
CA SER A 91 5.48 -9.86 2.20
C SER A 91 4.31 -10.81 1.90
N PHE A 92 3.17 -10.35 1.37
CA PHE A 92 1.98 -11.18 1.09
C PHE A 92 2.27 -12.36 0.17
N GLN A 93 2.98 -12.11 -0.94
CA GLN A 93 3.33 -13.14 -1.92
C GLN A 93 4.28 -14.16 -1.32
N THR A 94 5.30 -13.70 -0.60
CA THR A 94 6.30 -14.56 0.02
C THR A 94 5.68 -15.44 1.11
N TYR A 95 4.82 -14.87 1.95
CA TYR A 95 4.09 -15.63 2.98
C TYR A 95 3.13 -16.64 2.35
N ALA A 96 2.38 -16.23 1.33
CA ALA A 96 1.49 -17.11 0.60
C ALA A 96 2.24 -18.28 -0.07
N THR A 97 3.39 -18.01 -0.68
CA THR A 97 4.25 -19.04 -1.28
C THR A 97 4.77 -20.02 -0.24
N ARG A 98 5.20 -19.51 0.93
CA ARG A 98 5.83 -20.33 1.96
C ARG A 98 4.85 -21.14 2.78
N PHE A 99 3.71 -20.55 3.17
CA PHE A 99 2.77 -21.15 4.12
C PHE A 99 1.56 -21.84 3.46
N VAL A 100 1.27 -21.51 2.19
CA VAL A 100 0.13 -22.10 1.47
C VAL A 100 0.64 -22.95 0.30
N SER A 101 1.08 -22.33 -0.78
CA SER A 101 1.68 -23.01 -1.93
C SER A 101 2.33 -22.01 -2.91
N PRO A 102 3.28 -22.45 -3.75
CA PRO A 102 3.87 -21.59 -4.80
C PRO A 102 2.83 -21.03 -5.78
N SER A 103 1.84 -21.84 -6.16
CA SER A 103 0.76 -21.41 -7.06
C SER A 103 -0.11 -20.32 -6.45
N PHE A 104 -0.42 -20.43 -5.15
CA PHE A 104 -1.18 -19.43 -4.42
C PHE A 104 -0.38 -18.14 -4.27
N GLY A 105 0.92 -18.22 -3.97
CA GLY A 105 1.81 -17.06 -3.91
C GLY A 105 1.89 -16.33 -5.24
N PHE A 106 2.00 -17.06 -6.36
CA PHE A 106 1.97 -16.48 -7.69
C PHE A 106 0.65 -15.73 -7.97
N ALA A 107 -0.49 -16.34 -7.65
CA ALA A 107 -1.79 -15.70 -7.80
C ALA A 107 -1.94 -14.44 -6.94
N MET A 108 -1.43 -14.46 -5.71
CA MET A 108 -1.40 -13.30 -4.81
C MET A 108 -0.55 -12.15 -5.36
N GLY A 109 0.61 -12.44 -5.93
CA GLY A 109 1.47 -11.44 -6.57
C GLY A 109 0.79 -10.75 -7.75
N TRP A 110 0.16 -11.54 -8.64
CA TRP A 110 -0.61 -11.01 -9.76
C TRP A 110 -1.83 -10.20 -9.32
N ASN A 111 -2.57 -10.69 -8.32
CA ASN A 111 -3.72 -9.97 -7.77
C ASN A 111 -3.29 -8.62 -7.17
N TYR A 112 -2.18 -8.57 -6.46
CA TYR A 112 -1.63 -7.35 -5.90
C TYR A 112 -1.22 -6.35 -6.97
N TRP A 113 -0.49 -6.79 -8.00
CA TRP A 113 -0.13 -5.96 -9.15
C TRP A 113 -1.36 -5.40 -9.88
N PHE A 114 -2.33 -6.27 -10.17
CA PHE A 114 -3.57 -5.88 -10.84
C PHE A 114 -4.37 -4.87 -10.02
N ASN A 115 -4.46 -5.09 -8.71
CA ASN A 115 -5.13 -4.14 -7.80
C ASN A 115 -4.52 -2.74 -7.90
N TRP A 116 -3.19 -2.62 -7.88
CA TRP A 116 -2.53 -1.32 -8.01
C TRP A 116 -2.71 -0.69 -9.39
N ALA A 117 -2.64 -1.46 -10.45
CA ALA A 117 -2.87 -0.98 -11.81
C ALA A 117 -4.28 -0.39 -11.97
N ILE A 118 -5.31 -1.10 -11.48
CA ILE A 118 -6.70 -0.62 -11.48
C ILE A 118 -6.88 0.59 -10.57
N THR A 119 -6.24 0.61 -9.41
CA THR A 119 -6.31 1.74 -8.48
C THR A 119 -5.81 3.02 -9.13
N VAL A 120 -4.65 2.98 -9.78
CA VAL A 120 -4.13 4.17 -10.51
C VAL A 120 -5.13 4.65 -11.57
N ALA A 121 -5.70 3.74 -12.34
CA ALA A 121 -6.72 4.09 -13.34
C ALA A 121 -7.98 4.74 -12.69
N ALA A 122 -8.46 4.17 -11.59
CA ALA A 122 -9.60 4.69 -10.85
C ALA A 122 -9.34 6.08 -10.26
N GLU A 123 -8.14 6.30 -9.71
CA GLU A 123 -7.71 7.60 -9.20
C GLU A 123 -7.67 8.68 -10.28
N LEU A 124 -7.18 8.36 -11.48
CA LEU A 124 -7.16 9.28 -12.62
C LEU A 124 -8.57 9.64 -13.10
N VAL A 125 -9.49 8.67 -13.13
CA VAL A 125 -10.90 8.92 -13.46
C VAL A 125 -11.55 9.82 -12.41
N ALA A 126 -11.35 9.52 -11.13
CA ALA A 126 -11.88 10.32 -10.04
C ALA A 126 -11.34 11.75 -10.03
N ALA A 127 -10.05 11.93 -10.30
CA ALA A 127 -9.45 13.25 -10.46
C ALA A 127 -10.13 14.03 -11.61
N GLY A 128 -10.43 13.38 -12.73
CA GLY A 128 -11.18 13.97 -13.84
C GLY A 128 -12.59 14.40 -13.44
N ILE A 129 -13.30 13.62 -12.62
CA ILE A 129 -14.63 13.96 -12.10
C ILE A 129 -14.58 15.21 -11.21
N VAL A 130 -13.61 15.26 -10.29
CA VAL A 130 -13.43 16.39 -9.38
C VAL A 130 -13.10 17.67 -10.15
N MET A 131 -12.18 17.59 -11.13
CA MET A 131 -11.81 18.74 -11.96
C MET A 131 -12.96 19.21 -12.86
N GLY A 132 -13.82 18.30 -13.30
CA GLY A 132 -15.03 18.63 -14.06
C GLY A 132 -16.02 19.51 -13.29
N TYR A 133 -16.02 19.45 -11.96
CA TYR A 133 -16.80 20.35 -11.12
C TYR A 133 -16.33 21.82 -11.23
N TRP A 134 -15.02 22.03 -11.29
CA TRP A 134 -14.43 23.37 -11.37
C TRP A 134 -14.34 23.91 -12.81
N LEU A 135 -14.09 23.03 -13.77
CA LEU A 135 -13.85 23.37 -15.17
C LEU A 135 -14.65 22.43 -16.10
N PRO A 136 -15.99 22.57 -16.15
CA PRO A 136 -16.86 21.66 -16.88
C PRO A 136 -16.66 21.65 -18.41
N GLY A 137 -15.99 22.67 -18.97
CA GLY A 137 -15.68 22.73 -20.39
C GLY A 137 -14.47 21.91 -20.85
N VAL A 138 -13.71 21.32 -19.92
CA VAL A 138 -12.51 20.55 -20.24
C VAL A 138 -12.82 19.06 -20.18
N PRO A 139 -12.56 18.30 -21.26
CA PRO A 139 -12.78 16.85 -21.27
C PRO A 139 -11.96 16.12 -20.19
N SER A 140 -12.56 15.13 -19.50
CA SER A 140 -11.93 14.42 -18.36
C SER A 140 -10.62 13.73 -18.71
N TRP A 141 -10.43 13.29 -19.97
CA TRP A 141 -9.20 12.64 -20.39
C TRP A 141 -7.97 13.56 -20.34
N ILE A 142 -8.16 14.88 -20.54
CA ILE A 142 -7.06 15.86 -20.44
C ILE A 142 -6.53 15.91 -19.01
N TRP A 143 -7.43 15.91 -18.03
CA TRP A 143 -7.06 15.86 -16.61
C TRP A 143 -6.37 14.54 -16.25
N ALA A 144 -6.89 13.41 -16.74
CA ALA A 144 -6.25 12.11 -16.53
C ALA A 144 -4.83 12.08 -17.11
N ALA A 145 -4.63 12.58 -18.33
CA ALA A 145 -3.31 12.64 -18.95
C ALA A 145 -2.35 13.55 -18.20
N LEU A 146 -2.82 14.73 -17.75
CA LEU A 146 -2.02 15.69 -16.97
C LEU A 146 -1.58 15.09 -15.63
N PHE A 147 -2.49 14.49 -14.87
CA PHE A 147 -2.16 13.87 -13.59
C PHE A 147 -1.25 12.64 -13.76
N LEU A 148 -1.48 11.84 -14.80
CA LEU A 148 -0.59 10.72 -15.12
C LEU A 148 0.83 11.21 -15.43
N ALA A 149 0.96 12.24 -16.27
CA ALA A 149 2.27 12.83 -16.59
C ALA A 149 2.95 13.39 -15.34
N LEU A 150 2.18 14.09 -14.47
CA LEU A 150 2.69 14.64 -13.22
C LEU A 150 3.19 13.53 -12.29
N LEU A 151 2.38 12.47 -12.08
CA LEU A 151 2.77 11.33 -11.25
C LEU A 151 3.99 10.60 -11.79
N THR A 152 4.05 10.42 -13.11
CA THR A 152 5.19 9.75 -13.75
C THR A 152 6.47 10.58 -13.59
N THR A 153 6.41 11.90 -13.76
CA THR A 153 7.58 12.79 -13.62
C THR A 153 8.05 12.90 -12.16
N LEU A 154 7.14 12.81 -11.18
CA LEU A 154 7.50 12.83 -9.77
C LEU A 154 8.12 11.50 -9.29
N ASN A 155 7.89 10.39 -10.01
CA ASN A 155 8.41 9.06 -9.68
C ASN A 155 9.60 8.64 -10.56
N ALA A 156 9.98 9.43 -11.55
CA ALA A 156 11.14 9.19 -12.40
C ALA A 156 12.42 9.74 -11.78
#